data_94a90cddbea0fd6634708c436b013720
#
_entry.id   94a90cddbea0fd6634708c436b013720
#
_cell.length_a   1.000
_cell.length_b   1.000
_cell.length_c   1.000
_cell.angle_alpha   90.00
_cell.angle_beta   90.00
_cell.angle_gamma   90.00
#
_symmetry.space_group_name_H-M   'P 1'
#
loop_
_entity.id
_entity.type
_entity.pdbx_description
1 polymer ?
#
loop_
_entity_poly.entity_id
_entity_poly.type
_entity_poly.pdbx_seq_one_letter_code
_entity_poly.pdbx_strand_id
1 'polypeptide(L)'
;MVQYNVDLTGKTILVTGAAGFIGSNLALRLLKEVKDVKVVGIDNMNDYYDVHIKEERLRRLQKFEGFTMVYGSIADKAVMDKLFEEHQPKVVVNLAAQAGVRYSITNPDAYVQSNLIGFYNILEACRHHEVEHLVYASSSSVYGSNKKVPYSTDDKVDNPVSLYAATKKSNELMAHAYSKLYNIPSTGWRFFTVYGPAGRPDMAYFGFTNKLVKGDTIKIFNYGNCKRDFTYVDDIVEGIMRVMQHAPEKQNGEDGLPIPPYKVYNIGNSHPENLLEFVSILQEELIRAGVLPEDYDFEAHKELVAMQPGDVPVTYADTTPLEEDFGYKPATPLREGLRAFAEWYKEYYF
;
A
#
# COMPACT_ATOMS: atom_id res chain seq x y z
N MET A 1 -21.16 16.79 -4.46
CA MET A 1 -20.67 15.77 -5.43
C MET A 1 -19.19 16.01 -5.62
N VAL A 2 -18.37 14.97 -5.54
CA VAL A 2 -16.92 15.08 -5.81
C VAL A 2 -16.73 15.51 -7.27
N GLN A 3 -15.96 16.56 -7.49
CA GLN A 3 -15.64 17.03 -8.83
C GLN A 3 -14.31 16.39 -9.24
N TYR A 4 -14.35 15.44 -10.17
CA TYR A 4 -13.14 14.85 -10.74
C TYR A 4 -12.59 15.77 -11.86
N ASN A 5 -11.26 15.98 -11.86
CA ASN A 5 -10.55 16.82 -12.81
C ASN A 5 -9.54 16.03 -13.68
N VAL A 6 -9.41 14.71 -13.44
CA VAL A 6 -8.59 13.80 -14.25
C VAL A 6 -9.47 12.66 -14.76
N ASP A 7 -9.76 12.65 -16.06
CA ASP A 7 -10.41 11.52 -16.72
C ASP A 7 -9.35 10.45 -17.06
N LEU A 8 -9.57 9.22 -16.64
CA LEU A 8 -8.65 8.09 -16.88
C LEU A 8 -8.90 7.40 -18.23
N THR A 9 -10.03 7.68 -18.90
CA THR A 9 -10.42 7.04 -20.16
C THR A 9 -9.35 7.23 -21.24
N GLY A 10 -8.91 6.15 -21.85
CA GLY A 10 -7.93 6.15 -22.95
C GLY A 10 -6.52 6.58 -22.56
N LYS A 11 -6.25 6.86 -21.28
CA LYS A 11 -4.93 7.31 -20.83
C LYS A 11 -3.98 6.15 -20.56
N THR A 12 -2.69 6.45 -20.64
CA THR A 12 -1.62 5.58 -20.14
C THR A 12 -1.40 5.87 -18.66
N ILE A 13 -1.50 4.84 -17.82
CA ILE A 13 -1.28 4.89 -16.37
C ILE A 13 -0.07 4.03 -16.04
N LEU A 14 0.94 4.62 -15.40
CA LEU A 14 2.08 3.90 -14.87
C LEU A 14 1.78 3.41 -13.45
N VAL A 15 1.86 2.11 -13.21
CA VAL A 15 1.79 1.51 -11.89
C VAL A 15 3.16 0.89 -11.56
N THR A 16 3.91 1.50 -10.65
CA THR A 16 5.15 0.90 -10.18
C THR A 16 4.89 -0.09 -9.05
N GLY A 17 5.69 -1.14 -8.94
CA GLY A 17 5.37 -2.25 -8.04
C GLY A 17 4.16 -3.05 -8.51
N ALA A 18 4.00 -3.19 -9.83
CA ALA A 18 2.82 -3.80 -10.45
C ALA A 18 2.66 -5.30 -10.12
N ALA A 19 3.74 -6.01 -9.81
CA ALA A 19 3.70 -7.38 -9.31
C ALA A 19 3.49 -7.46 -7.78
N GLY A 20 3.47 -6.31 -7.11
CA GLY A 20 3.19 -6.18 -5.68
C GLY A 20 1.70 -6.40 -5.34
N PHE A 21 1.41 -6.52 -4.04
CA PHE A 21 0.05 -6.79 -3.56
C PHE A 21 -0.96 -5.71 -3.97
N ILE A 22 -0.72 -4.45 -3.61
CA ILE A 22 -1.63 -3.35 -3.94
C ILE A 22 -1.56 -3.04 -5.43
N GLY A 23 -0.35 -3.00 -6.02
CA GLY A 23 -0.14 -2.63 -7.42
C GLY A 23 -0.86 -3.56 -8.40
N SER A 24 -0.81 -4.87 -8.17
CA SER A 24 -1.52 -5.83 -9.04
C SER A 24 -3.04 -5.73 -8.93
N ASN A 25 -3.59 -5.52 -7.74
CA ASN A 25 -5.03 -5.34 -7.56
C ASN A 25 -5.51 -4.02 -8.19
N LEU A 26 -4.74 -2.92 -8.05
CA LEU A 26 -5.04 -1.66 -8.70
C LEU A 26 -4.99 -1.79 -10.23
N ALA A 27 -3.91 -2.38 -10.77
CA ALA A 27 -3.78 -2.58 -12.21
C ALA A 27 -4.93 -3.43 -12.78
N LEU A 28 -5.32 -4.50 -12.07
CA LEU A 28 -6.45 -5.34 -12.46
C LEU A 28 -7.78 -4.56 -12.46
N ARG A 29 -8.01 -3.72 -11.46
CA ARG A 29 -9.20 -2.89 -11.36
C ARG A 29 -9.26 -1.86 -12.49
N LEU A 30 -8.15 -1.17 -12.77
CA LEU A 30 -8.04 -0.24 -13.89
C LEU A 30 -8.39 -0.90 -15.23
N LEU A 31 -7.79 -2.07 -15.51
CA LEU A 31 -8.00 -2.81 -16.75
C LEU A 31 -9.43 -3.33 -16.92
N LYS A 32 -10.15 -3.54 -15.84
CA LYS A 32 -11.55 -4.02 -15.87
C LYS A 32 -12.57 -2.90 -15.99
N GLU A 33 -12.32 -1.77 -15.35
CA GLU A 33 -13.36 -0.75 -15.13
C GLU A 33 -13.13 0.53 -15.93
N VAL A 34 -11.89 0.85 -16.31
CA VAL A 34 -11.60 2.08 -17.06
C VAL A 34 -11.56 1.78 -18.56
N LYS A 35 -12.40 2.48 -19.31
CA LYS A 35 -12.51 2.29 -20.75
C LYS A 35 -11.22 2.68 -21.48
N ASP A 36 -10.76 1.81 -22.39
CA ASP A 36 -9.61 2.02 -23.28
C ASP A 36 -8.30 2.39 -22.55
N VAL A 37 -8.19 2.10 -21.25
CA VAL A 37 -6.99 2.39 -20.46
C VAL A 37 -5.79 1.55 -20.91
N LYS A 38 -4.60 2.15 -20.85
CA LYS A 38 -3.33 1.45 -21.00
C LYS A 38 -2.61 1.46 -19.64
N VAL A 39 -2.35 0.31 -19.09
CA VAL A 39 -1.61 0.17 -17.83
C VAL A 39 -0.21 -0.32 -18.11
N VAL A 40 0.79 0.50 -17.82
CA VAL A 40 2.20 0.10 -17.85
C VAL A 40 2.62 -0.24 -16.44
N GLY A 41 2.96 -1.50 -16.21
CA GLY A 41 3.47 -1.97 -14.93
C GLY A 41 5.00 -2.05 -14.94
N ILE A 42 5.66 -1.64 -13.87
CA ILE A 42 7.09 -1.90 -13.65
C ILE A 42 7.30 -2.58 -12.30
N ASP A 43 8.12 -3.64 -12.26
CA ASP A 43 8.53 -4.34 -11.05
C ASP A 43 9.90 -5.00 -11.29
N ASN A 44 10.75 -5.04 -10.29
CA ASN A 44 12.06 -5.68 -10.37
C ASN A 44 12.03 -7.16 -9.99
N MET A 45 10.85 -7.67 -9.61
CA MET A 45 10.63 -9.07 -9.24
C MET A 45 11.59 -9.59 -8.17
N ASN A 46 12.01 -8.71 -7.23
CA ASN A 46 12.94 -9.12 -6.17
C ASN A 46 12.39 -10.28 -5.33
N ASP A 47 13.28 -11.03 -4.73
CA ASP A 47 13.02 -12.24 -3.94
C ASP A 47 12.85 -11.98 -2.43
N TYR A 48 12.46 -10.76 -2.06
CA TYR A 48 12.17 -10.42 -0.66
C TYR A 48 11.14 -11.38 -0.02
N TYR A 49 10.21 -11.88 -0.83
CA TYR A 49 9.32 -12.99 -0.53
C TYR A 49 9.14 -13.85 -1.79
N ASP A 50 8.43 -14.97 -1.67
CA ASP A 50 8.21 -15.93 -2.75
C ASP A 50 7.77 -15.25 -4.06
N VAL A 51 8.61 -15.38 -5.09
CA VAL A 51 8.41 -14.74 -6.40
C VAL A 51 7.21 -15.34 -7.14
N HIS A 52 6.85 -16.60 -6.90
CA HIS A 52 5.72 -17.25 -7.56
C HIS A 52 4.39 -16.51 -7.31
N ILE A 53 4.20 -15.89 -6.13
CA ILE A 53 3.04 -15.03 -5.88
C ILE A 53 3.03 -13.80 -6.79
N LYS A 54 4.21 -13.21 -7.06
CA LYS A 54 4.33 -12.08 -7.99
C LYS A 54 4.02 -12.51 -9.43
N GLU A 55 4.51 -13.67 -9.85
CA GLU A 55 4.25 -14.26 -11.17
C GLU A 55 2.75 -14.54 -11.35
N GLU A 56 2.07 -15.11 -10.34
CA GLU A 56 0.63 -15.36 -10.40
C GLU A 56 -0.17 -14.05 -10.54
N ARG A 57 0.21 -12.99 -9.81
CA ARG A 57 -0.41 -11.68 -9.96
C ARG A 57 -0.23 -11.13 -11.37
N LEU A 58 0.99 -11.23 -11.95
CA LEU A 58 1.27 -10.79 -13.31
C LEU A 58 0.51 -11.61 -14.34
N ARG A 59 0.43 -12.94 -14.17
CA ARG A 59 -0.34 -13.83 -15.06
C ARG A 59 -1.81 -13.41 -15.19
N ARG A 60 -2.38 -12.86 -14.13
CA ARG A 60 -3.75 -12.32 -14.14
C ARG A 60 -3.85 -11.03 -14.97
N LEU A 61 -2.84 -10.16 -14.88
CA LEU A 61 -2.79 -8.88 -15.62
C LEU A 61 -2.50 -9.08 -17.10
N GLN A 62 -1.61 -10.01 -17.43
CA GLN A 62 -1.19 -10.31 -18.80
C GLN A 62 -2.31 -10.88 -19.70
N LYS A 63 -3.47 -11.21 -19.14
CA LYS A 63 -4.66 -11.59 -19.89
C LYS A 63 -5.34 -10.40 -20.59
N PHE A 64 -4.99 -9.18 -20.23
CA PHE A 64 -5.58 -7.94 -20.77
C PHE A 64 -4.64 -7.31 -21.80
N GLU A 65 -5.13 -7.04 -23.00
CA GLU A 65 -4.36 -6.37 -24.06
C GLU A 65 -3.87 -4.97 -23.67
N GLY A 66 -4.60 -4.28 -22.80
CA GLY A 66 -4.23 -2.96 -22.27
C GLY A 66 -3.08 -2.97 -21.26
N PHE A 67 -2.51 -4.14 -20.92
CA PHE A 67 -1.43 -4.28 -19.96
C PHE A 67 -0.07 -4.49 -20.61
N THR A 68 0.91 -3.67 -20.22
CA THR A 68 2.32 -3.85 -20.61
C THR A 68 3.17 -3.98 -19.35
N MET A 69 4.03 -5.01 -19.31
CA MET A 69 4.96 -5.21 -18.19
C MET A 69 6.39 -4.84 -18.56
N VAL A 70 7.01 -4.00 -17.76
CA VAL A 70 8.44 -3.65 -17.81
C VAL A 70 9.13 -4.29 -16.61
N TYR A 71 10.10 -5.17 -16.88
CA TYR A 71 10.93 -5.77 -15.84
C TYR A 71 12.13 -4.86 -15.58
N GLY A 72 12.18 -4.24 -14.39
CA GLY A 72 13.25 -3.31 -14.05
C GLY A 72 13.04 -2.64 -12.71
N SER A 73 14.05 -1.92 -12.27
CA SER A 73 14.03 -1.16 -11.02
C SER A 73 13.74 0.31 -11.28
N ILE A 74 12.88 0.92 -10.46
CA ILE A 74 12.69 2.39 -10.46
C ILE A 74 13.96 3.14 -10.04
N ALA A 75 14.92 2.46 -9.39
CA ALA A 75 16.22 3.04 -9.05
C ALA A 75 17.18 3.13 -10.26
N ASP A 76 16.88 2.44 -11.35
CA ASP A 76 17.61 2.55 -12.61
C ASP A 76 17.05 3.70 -13.45
N LYS A 77 17.81 4.81 -13.48
CA LYS A 77 17.39 6.02 -14.21
C LYS A 77 17.17 5.75 -15.70
N ALA A 78 18.02 4.94 -16.33
CA ALA A 78 17.92 4.70 -17.77
C ALA A 78 16.64 3.91 -18.11
N VAL A 79 16.25 2.96 -17.26
CA VAL A 79 14.98 2.22 -17.38
C VAL A 79 13.80 3.19 -17.25
N MET A 80 13.85 4.11 -16.29
CA MET A 80 12.77 5.08 -16.05
C MET A 80 12.66 6.09 -17.19
N ASP A 81 13.78 6.65 -17.67
CA ASP A 81 13.80 7.59 -18.79
C ASP A 81 13.18 6.92 -20.03
N LYS A 82 13.64 5.72 -20.39
CA LYS A 82 13.10 4.95 -21.52
C LYS A 82 11.60 4.67 -21.38
N LEU A 83 11.14 4.27 -20.19
CA LEU A 83 9.73 3.97 -19.92
C LEU A 83 8.85 5.21 -20.17
N PHE A 84 9.27 6.37 -19.66
CA PHE A 84 8.51 7.61 -19.84
C PHE A 84 8.55 8.11 -21.29
N GLU A 85 9.67 7.96 -22.00
CA GLU A 85 9.80 8.32 -23.43
C GLU A 85 8.87 7.45 -24.31
N GLU A 86 8.85 6.13 -24.08
CA GLU A 86 8.08 5.19 -24.89
C GLU A 86 6.57 5.22 -24.61
N HIS A 87 6.18 5.36 -23.33
CA HIS A 87 4.79 5.19 -22.92
C HIS A 87 4.06 6.49 -22.55
N GLN A 88 4.78 7.56 -22.25
CA GLN A 88 4.25 8.88 -21.91
C GLN A 88 3.06 8.85 -20.91
N PRO A 89 3.22 8.25 -19.72
CA PRO A 89 2.12 8.09 -18.78
C PRO A 89 1.58 9.46 -18.34
N LYS A 90 0.25 9.59 -18.31
CA LYS A 90 -0.43 10.79 -17.83
C LYS A 90 -0.74 10.74 -16.33
N VAL A 91 -0.91 9.55 -15.78
CA VAL A 91 -1.06 9.33 -14.35
C VAL A 91 -0.01 8.32 -13.89
N VAL A 92 0.66 8.64 -12.80
CA VAL A 92 1.70 7.79 -12.20
C VAL A 92 1.26 7.37 -10.80
N VAL A 93 1.20 6.06 -10.55
CA VAL A 93 0.93 5.49 -9.22
C VAL A 93 2.17 4.76 -8.73
N ASN A 94 2.93 5.43 -7.87
CA ASN A 94 4.18 4.87 -7.34
C ASN A 94 3.93 4.05 -6.07
N LEU A 95 3.85 2.73 -6.25
CA LEU A 95 3.70 1.75 -5.18
C LEU A 95 4.98 0.91 -4.99
N ALA A 96 5.94 0.98 -5.92
CA ALA A 96 7.22 0.30 -5.79
C ALA A 96 8.00 0.88 -4.59
N ALA A 97 8.36 0.00 -3.68
CA ALA A 97 9.17 0.33 -2.53
C ALA A 97 9.71 -0.96 -1.88
N GLN A 98 10.82 -0.85 -1.17
CA GLN A 98 11.12 -1.83 -0.14
C GLN A 98 10.26 -1.51 1.09
N ALA A 99 9.41 -2.43 1.48
CA ALA A 99 8.51 -2.28 2.61
C ALA A 99 8.94 -3.18 3.79
N GLY A 100 8.37 -2.91 4.98
CA GLY A 100 8.65 -3.65 6.20
C GLY A 100 9.62 -2.94 7.13
N VAL A 101 9.18 -2.67 8.36
CA VAL A 101 9.98 -1.97 9.38
C VAL A 101 11.22 -2.78 9.78
N ARG A 102 11.04 -4.09 10.02
CA ARG A 102 12.11 -4.95 10.55
C ARG A 102 13.23 -5.20 9.55
N TYR A 103 12.89 -5.42 8.30
CA TYR A 103 13.87 -5.66 7.24
C TYR A 103 14.75 -4.42 7.00
N SER A 104 14.27 -3.21 7.31
CA SER A 104 15.09 -2.00 7.21
C SER A 104 16.26 -1.94 8.21
N ILE A 105 16.24 -2.79 9.24
CA ILE A 105 17.32 -2.93 10.23
C ILE A 105 18.44 -3.81 9.65
N THR A 106 18.08 -4.88 8.94
CA THR A 106 19.03 -5.89 8.46
C THR A 106 19.51 -5.62 7.02
N ASN A 107 18.72 -4.91 6.21
CA ASN A 107 19.07 -4.56 4.83
C ASN A 107 18.70 -3.10 4.51
N PRO A 108 19.39 -2.10 5.09
CA PRO A 108 19.08 -0.67 4.89
C PRO A 108 19.29 -0.20 3.45
N ASP A 109 20.26 -0.75 2.72
CA ASP A 109 20.58 -0.36 1.35
C ASP A 109 19.41 -0.55 0.39
N ALA A 110 18.62 -1.61 0.56
CA ALA A 110 17.42 -1.85 -0.24
C ALA A 110 16.39 -0.71 -0.11
N TYR A 111 16.31 -0.09 1.08
CA TYR A 111 15.41 1.04 1.35
C TYR A 111 15.93 2.34 0.75
N VAL A 112 17.23 2.59 0.82
CA VAL A 112 17.85 3.77 0.18
C VAL A 112 17.66 3.68 -1.33
N GLN A 113 18.01 2.55 -1.94
CA GLN A 113 17.88 2.35 -3.39
C GLN A 113 16.42 2.48 -3.87
N SER A 114 15.51 1.70 -3.29
CA SER A 114 14.12 1.68 -3.78
C SER A 114 13.34 2.91 -3.38
N ASN A 115 13.44 3.33 -2.10
CA ASN A 115 12.52 4.34 -1.56
C ASN A 115 13.04 5.77 -1.75
N LEU A 116 14.36 6.00 -1.80
CA LEU A 116 14.92 7.34 -2.00
C LEU A 116 15.34 7.54 -3.46
N ILE A 117 16.30 6.75 -3.96
CA ILE A 117 16.78 6.90 -5.33
C ILE A 117 15.68 6.61 -6.34
N GLY A 118 14.93 5.50 -6.14
CA GLY A 118 13.82 5.15 -7.01
C GLY A 118 12.73 6.22 -7.04
N PHE A 119 12.34 6.75 -5.89
CA PHE A 119 11.33 7.80 -5.84
C PHE A 119 11.82 9.12 -6.44
N TYR A 120 13.11 9.47 -6.24
CA TYR A 120 13.73 10.60 -6.92
C TYR A 120 13.64 10.46 -8.45
N ASN A 121 13.94 9.29 -9.01
CA ASN A 121 13.81 9.07 -10.45
C ASN A 121 12.36 9.23 -10.96
N ILE A 122 11.36 8.79 -10.17
CA ILE A 122 9.93 9.02 -10.48
C ILE A 122 9.63 10.53 -10.52
N LEU A 123 10.08 11.28 -9.53
CA LEU A 123 9.86 12.74 -9.47
C LEU A 123 10.52 13.48 -10.64
N GLU A 124 11.76 13.14 -10.99
CA GLU A 124 12.45 13.72 -12.15
C GLU A 124 11.75 13.35 -13.46
N ALA A 125 11.30 12.11 -13.61
CA ALA A 125 10.55 11.70 -14.78
C ALA A 125 9.22 12.48 -14.88
N CYS A 126 8.47 12.63 -13.78
CA CYS A 126 7.24 13.44 -13.75
C CYS A 126 7.51 14.92 -14.07
N ARG A 127 8.67 15.46 -13.66
CA ARG A 127 9.07 16.84 -13.95
C ARG A 127 9.32 17.09 -15.43
N HIS A 128 9.89 16.12 -16.14
CA HIS A 128 10.28 16.25 -17.54
C HIS A 128 9.23 15.78 -18.54
N HIS A 129 8.13 15.20 -18.04
CA HIS A 129 7.00 14.74 -18.84
C HIS A 129 5.69 15.36 -18.33
N GLU A 130 4.68 15.46 -19.18
CA GLU A 130 3.38 16.06 -18.85
C GLU A 130 2.51 15.10 -18.03
N VAL A 131 2.88 14.86 -16.76
CA VAL A 131 2.11 14.06 -15.82
C VAL A 131 1.01 14.92 -15.20
N GLU A 132 -0.23 14.47 -15.31
CA GLU A 132 -1.39 15.16 -14.75
C GLU A 132 -1.56 14.91 -13.25
N HIS A 133 -1.16 13.72 -12.77
CA HIS A 133 -1.24 13.37 -11.35
C HIS A 133 -0.20 12.31 -10.96
N LEU A 134 0.58 12.60 -9.93
CA LEU A 134 1.42 11.64 -9.23
C LEU A 134 0.73 11.21 -7.95
N VAL A 135 0.37 9.94 -7.84
CA VAL A 135 -0.12 9.31 -6.61
C VAL A 135 0.99 8.39 -6.05
N TYR A 136 1.31 8.48 -4.76
CA TYR A 136 2.41 7.69 -4.23
C TYR A 136 2.13 7.12 -2.83
N ALA A 137 2.74 5.97 -2.55
CA ALA A 137 2.64 5.30 -1.27
C ALA A 137 3.57 5.93 -0.22
N SER A 138 2.99 6.54 0.82
CA SER A 138 3.61 6.73 2.12
C SER A 138 3.24 5.56 3.05
N SER A 139 3.25 5.74 4.35
CA SER A 139 2.96 4.68 5.33
C SER A 139 2.54 5.27 6.66
N SER A 140 1.67 4.59 7.40
CA SER A 140 1.38 4.91 8.80
C SER A 140 2.62 4.83 9.72
N SER A 141 3.69 4.16 9.27
CA SER A 141 4.97 4.13 9.99
C SER A 141 5.60 5.52 10.19
N VAL A 142 5.23 6.54 9.38
CA VAL A 142 5.72 7.92 9.55
C VAL A 142 5.29 8.55 10.87
N TYR A 143 4.21 8.07 11.48
CA TYR A 143 3.76 8.53 12.80
C TYR A 143 4.75 8.19 13.92
N GLY A 144 5.59 7.16 13.72
CA GLY A 144 6.70 6.85 14.59
C GLY A 144 6.28 6.72 16.06
N SER A 145 6.84 7.57 16.91
CA SER A 145 6.59 7.58 18.36
C SER A 145 5.39 8.43 18.80
N ASN A 146 4.53 8.88 17.87
CA ASN A 146 3.31 9.61 18.22
C ASN A 146 2.41 8.77 19.13
N LYS A 147 1.88 9.42 20.18
CA LYS A 147 1.01 8.76 21.18
C LYS A 147 -0.48 9.09 20.99
N LYS A 148 -0.78 10.22 20.33
CA LYS A 148 -2.15 10.63 20.03
C LYS A 148 -2.75 9.69 18.99
N VAL A 149 -3.97 9.23 19.23
CA VAL A 149 -4.79 8.45 18.29
C VAL A 149 -6.21 9.02 18.27
N PRO A 150 -6.94 8.96 17.15
CA PRO A 150 -6.50 8.52 15.81
C PRO A 150 -5.34 9.35 15.27
N TYR A 151 -4.51 8.75 14.42
CA TYR A 151 -3.44 9.46 13.73
C TYR A 151 -4.02 10.39 12.67
N SER A 152 -3.75 11.70 12.77
CA SER A 152 -4.17 12.70 11.79
C SER A 152 -3.05 13.05 10.81
N THR A 153 -3.41 13.42 9.59
CA THR A 153 -2.44 13.94 8.60
C THR A 153 -1.79 15.25 9.04
N ASP A 154 -2.42 16.00 9.97
CA ASP A 154 -1.92 17.24 10.55
C ASP A 154 -0.92 17.02 11.70
N ASP A 155 -0.81 15.78 12.20
CA ASP A 155 0.14 15.48 13.26
C ASP A 155 1.58 15.63 12.77
N LYS A 156 2.45 16.17 13.62
CA LYS A 156 3.90 16.18 13.37
C LYS A 156 4.42 14.76 13.31
N VAL A 157 5.20 14.45 12.28
CA VAL A 157 5.77 13.12 12.01
C VAL A 157 7.31 13.21 11.87
N ASP A 158 7.94 13.85 12.85
CA ASP A 158 9.37 14.15 12.85
C ASP A 158 10.21 13.15 13.66
N ASN A 159 9.57 12.15 14.29
CA ASN A 159 10.21 11.16 15.16
C ASN A 159 10.02 9.73 14.64
N PRO A 160 10.58 9.39 13.45
CA PRO A 160 10.50 8.04 12.90
C PRO A 160 11.25 7.05 13.79
N VAL A 161 10.71 5.83 13.95
CA VAL A 161 11.31 4.76 14.77
C VAL A 161 12.02 3.69 13.93
N SER A 162 12.10 3.88 12.61
CA SER A 162 12.78 2.99 11.67
C SER A 162 13.28 3.73 10.45
N LEU A 163 14.30 3.17 9.77
CA LEU A 163 14.76 3.70 8.49
C LEU A 163 13.63 3.67 7.44
N TYR A 164 12.81 2.62 7.43
CA TYR A 164 11.64 2.56 6.57
C TYR A 164 10.72 3.78 6.75
N ALA A 165 10.38 4.10 8.00
CA ALA A 165 9.55 5.28 8.31
C ALA A 165 10.21 6.58 7.84
N ALA A 166 11.52 6.72 8.08
CA ALA A 166 12.29 7.87 7.62
C ALA A 166 12.28 8.02 6.09
N THR A 167 12.47 6.92 5.34
CA THR A 167 12.39 6.97 3.86
C THR A 167 10.99 7.35 3.37
N LYS A 168 9.93 6.87 4.01
CA LYS A 168 8.55 7.23 3.63
C LYS A 168 8.24 8.70 3.96
N LYS A 169 8.69 9.21 5.10
CA LYS A 169 8.59 10.65 5.38
C LYS A 169 9.41 11.48 4.40
N SER A 170 10.60 11.03 4.00
CA SER A 170 11.40 11.68 2.96
C SER A 170 10.65 11.76 1.63
N ASN A 171 9.90 10.71 1.25
CA ASN A 171 9.06 10.76 0.05
C ASN A 171 8.00 11.88 0.12
N GLU A 172 7.33 12.07 1.26
CA GLU A 172 6.38 13.16 1.45
C GLU A 172 7.05 14.53 1.27
N LEU A 173 8.23 14.73 1.88
CA LEU A 173 8.99 16.00 1.77
C LEU A 173 9.49 16.25 0.35
N MET A 174 10.01 15.23 -0.33
CA MET A 174 10.47 15.33 -1.71
C MET A 174 9.30 15.66 -2.66
N ALA A 175 8.18 14.95 -2.55
CA ALA A 175 7.00 15.21 -3.36
C ALA A 175 6.45 16.63 -3.14
N HIS A 176 6.39 17.10 -1.89
CA HIS A 176 5.99 18.47 -1.57
C HIS A 176 6.92 19.50 -2.24
N ALA A 177 8.24 19.30 -2.15
CA ALA A 177 9.22 20.21 -2.77
C ALA A 177 9.07 20.26 -4.29
N TYR A 178 8.87 19.11 -4.95
CA TYR A 178 8.66 19.03 -6.39
C TYR A 178 7.32 19.64 -6.82
N SER A 179 6.25 19.42 -6.05
CA SER A 179 4.97 20.09 -6.29
C SER A 179 5.10 21.61 -6.18
N LYS A 180 5.85 22.10 -5.20
CA LYS A 180 6.07 23.55 -5.01
C LYS A 180 6.91 24.16 -6.13
N LEU A 181 7.99 23.50 -6.53
CA LEU A 181 8.97 24.04 -7.49
C LEU A 181 8.50 23.87 -8.94
N TYR A 182 7.87 22.74 -9.26
CA TYR A 182 7.59 22.36 -10.65
C TYR A 182 6.09 22.19 -10.93
N ASN A 183 5.23 22.52 -9.97
CA ASN A 183 3.78 22.46 -10.10
C ASN A 183 3.26 21.04 -10.46
N ILE A 184 3.89 19.98 -9.96
CA ILE A 184 3.48 18.59 -10.17
C ILE A 184 2.35 18.27 -9.20
N PRO A 185 1.11 18.01 -9.67
CA PRO A 185 0.04 17.58 -8.77
C PRO A 185 0.38 16.24 -8.13
N SER A 186 0.44 16.18 -6.79
CA SER A 186 0.91 15.00 -6.08
C SER A 186 0.06 14.67 -4.87
N THR A 187 -0.37 13.41 -4.76
CA THR A 187 -1.12 12.91 -3.60
C THR A 187 -0.41 11.74 -2.96
N GLY A 188 -0.09 11.86 -1.68
CA GLY A 188 0.50 10.81 -0.86
C GLY A 188 -0.54 10.02 -0.07
N TRP A 189 -0.33 8.71 0.06
CA TRP A 189 -1.15 7.82 0.86
C TRP A 189 -0.39 7.27 2.06
N ARG A 190 -0.82 7.56 3.27
CA ARG A 190 -0.38 6.88 4.48
C ARG A 190 -1.21 5.62 4.68
N PHE A 191 -0.78 4.51 4.08
CA PHE A 191 -1.43 3.22 4.23
C PHE A 191 -1.27 2.67 5.65
N PHE A 192 -2.38 2.18 6.21
CA PHE A 192 -2.37 1.36 7.41
C PHE A 192 -2.17 -0.11 7.05
N THR A 193 -2.59 -1.06 7.89
CA THR A 193 -2.30 -2.47 7.65
C THR A 193 -3.23 -3.04 6.59
N VAL A 194 -2.73 -3.22 5.37
CA VAL A 194 -3.52 -3.77 4.25
C VAL A 194 -3.49 -5.28 4.27
N TYR A 195 -4.65 -5.93 4.10
CA TYR A 195 -4.79 -7.38 4.05
C TYR A 195 -5.76 -7.82 2.96
N GLY A 196 -5.73 -9.11 2.59
CA GLY A 196 -6.63 -9.69 1.60
C GLY A 196 -5.99 -10.78 0.72
N PRO A 197 -6.73 -11.27 -0.29
CA PRO A 197 -6.27 -12.29 -1.24
C PRO A 197 -5.01 -11.90 -1.98
N ALA A 198 -4.17 -12.89 -2.27
CA ALA A 198 -2.87 -12.70 -2.92
C ALA A 198 -1.99 -11.65 -2.22
N GLY A 199 -2.10 -11.56 -0.89
CA GLY A 199 -1.37 -10.59 -0.09
C GLY A 199 0.12 -10.90 0.06
N ARG A 200 0.81 -10.13 0.91
CA ARG A 200 2.23 -10.30 1.16
C ARG A 200 2.48 -11.39 2.21
N PRO A 201 3.36 -12.39 1.95
CA PRO A 201 3.64 -13.47 2.89
C PRO A 201 4.30 -13.05 4.21
N ASP A 202 4.93 -11.87 4.25
CA ASP A 202 5.55 -11.30 5.45
C ASP A 202 4.55 -10.58 6.37
N MET A 203 3.28 -10.45 5.97
CA MET A 203 2.22 -9.89 6.81
C MET A 203 1.66 -10.92 7.80
N ALA A 204 1.20 -10.44 8.96
CA ALA A 204 0.80 -11.31 10.07
C ALA A 204 -0.24 -12.39 9.69
N TYR A 205 -1.33 -12.01 9.02
CA TYR A 205 -2.38 -12.95 8.63
C TYR A 205 -1.85 -14.09 7.74
N PHE A 206 -0.99 -13.75 6.78
CA PHE A 206 -0.40 -14.72 5.87
C PHE A 206 0.66 -15.57 6.57
N GLY A 207 1.55 -14.93 7.34
CA GLY A 207 2.59 -15.64 8.10
C GLY A 207 2.01 -16.57 9.17
N PHE A 208 0.91 -16.19 9.83
CA PHE A 208 0.19 -17.06 10.76
C PHE A 208 -0.42 -18.26 10.02
N THR A 209 -1.09 -18.04 8.91
CA THR A 209 -1.65 -19.12 8.09
C THR A 209 -0.58 -20.12 7.65
N ASN A 210 0.56 -19.64 7.13
CA ASN A 210 1.67 -20.50 6.72
C ASN A 210 2.21 -21.38 7.88
N LYS A 211 2.26 -20.83 9.08
CA LYS A 211 2.70 -21.57 10.27
C LYS A 211 1.67 -22.60 10.72
N LEU A 212 0.41 -22.18 10.81
CA LEU A 212 -0.68 -23.08 11.24
C LEU A 212 -0.82 -24.29 10.29
N VAL A 213 -0.73 -24.06 8.97
CA VAL A 213 -0.76 -25.15 7.97
C VAL A 213 0.40 -26.14 8.14
N LYS A 214 1.57 -25.66 8.60
CA LYS A 214 2.75 -26.52 8.89
C LYS A 214 2.70 -27.19 10.26
N GLY A 215 1.72 -26.87 11.11
CA GLY A 215 1.69 -27.29 12.50
C GLY A 215 2.67 -26.54 13.40
N ASP A 216 3.17 -25.38 12.95
CA ASP A 216 4.07 -24.52 13.72
C ASP A 216 3.30 -23.61 14.68
N THR A 217 3.95 -23.20 15.77
CA THR A 217 3.37 -22.25 16.74
C THR A 217 3.44 -20.81 16.25
N ILE A 218 2.33 -20.08 16.31
CA ILE A 218 2.27 -18.64 16.10
C ILE A 218 2.57 -17.88 17.40
N LYS A 219 3.36 -16.79 17.30
CA LYS A 219 3.66 -15.91 18.43
C LYS A 219 2.79 -14.67 18.36
N ILE A 220 2.01 -14.46 19.41
CA ILE A 220 1.12 -13.30 19.56
C ILE A 220 1.76 -12.34 20.55
N PHE A 221 2.27 -11.21 20.02
CA PHE A 221 3.00 -10.22 20.80
C PHE A 221 2.09 -9.40 21.71
N ASN A 222 2.71 -8.80 22.76
CA ASN A 222 2.05 -8.05 23.82
C ASN A 222 0.90 -8.82 24.46
N TYR A 223 1.03 -10.14 24.56
CA TYR A 223 0.00 -11.02 25.12
C TYR A 223 -1.37 -10.83 24.44
N GLY A 224 -1.39 -10.38 23.17
CA GLY A 224 -2.60 -10.06 22.43
C GLY A 224 -3.18 -8.67 22.71
N ASN A 225 -2.61 -7.87 23.62
CA ASN A 225 -3.09 -6.53 23.97
C ASN A 225 -2.64 -5.47 22.93
N CYS A 226 -2.89 -5.75 21.67
CA CYS A 226 -2.63 -4.83 20.56
C CYS A 226 -3.89 -4.63 19.74
N LYS A 227 -4.05 -3.39 19.24
CA LYS A 227 -5.10 -3.08 18.27
C LYS A 227 -4.48 -2.52 17.01
N ARG A 228 -4.96 -2.97 15.86
CA ARG A 228 -4.50 -2.55 14.55
C ARG A 228 -5.66 -2.20 13.64
N ASP A 229 -5.45 -1.19 12.84
CA ASP A 229 -6.36 -0.82 11.76
C ASP A 229 -6.05 -1.71 10.55
N PHE A 230 -6.88 -2.73 10.36
CA PHE A 230 -6.81 -3.63 9.20
C PHE A 230 -7.74 -3.14 8.11
N THR A 231 -7.20 -2.90 6.92
CA THR A 231 -7.95 -2.39 5.79
C THR A 231 -7.91 -3.38 4.63
N TYR A 232 -9.09 -3.76 4.14
CA TYR A 232 -9.21 -4.71 3.04
C TYR A 232 -8.64 -4.11 1.74
N VAL A 233 -8.00 -4.94 0.92
CA VAL A 233 -7.28 -4.48 -0.27
C VAL A 233 -8.19 -3.80 -1.30
N ASP A 234 -9.43 -4.26 -1.48
CA ASP A 234 -10.35 -3.62 -2.42
C ASP A 234 -10.79 -2.23 -1.95
N ASP A 235 -10.91 -2.02 -0.64
CA ASP A 235 -11.14 -0.68 -0.07
C ASP A 235 -9.95 0.25 -0.34
N ILE A 236 -8.73 -0.27 -0.25
CA ILE A 236 -7.53 0.49 -0.61
C ILE A 236 -7.53 0.87 -2.09
N VAL A 237 -7.82 -0.09 -2.95
CA VAL A 237 -7.88 0.13 -4.41
C VAL A 237 -8.96 1.14 -4.77
N GLU A 238 -10.14 1.06 -4.16
CA GLU A 238 -11.22 2.03 -4.36
C GLU A 238 -10.78 3.45 -3.97
N GLY A 239 -10.13 3.61 -2.81
CA GLY A 239 -9.59 4.90 -2.41
C GLY A 239 -8.58 5.46 -3.42
N ILE A 240 -7.66 4.62 -3.90
CA ILE A 240 -6.68 5.03 -4.92
C ILE A 240 -7.39 5.44 -6.22
N MET A 241 -8.36 4.65 -6.69
CA MET A 241 -9.13 4.94 -7.91
C MET A 241 -9.84 6.29 -7.85
N ARG A 242 -10.42 6.65 -6.71
CA ARG A 242 -11.07 7.96 -6.52
C ARG A 242 -10.06 9.10 -6.56
N VAL A 243 -8.99 8.97 -5.81
CA VAL A 243 -7.96 10.01 -5.73
C VAL A 243 -7.23 10.21 -7.05
N MET A 244 -6.94 9.15 -7.81
CA MET A 244 -6.32 9.28 -9.14
C MET A 244 -7.07 10.22 -10.08
N GLN A 245 -8.38 10.34 -9.91
CA GLN A 245 -9.28 11.17 -10.70
C GLN A 245 -9.42 12.60 -10.17
N HIS A 246 -8.75 12.92 -9.03
CA HIS A 246 -8.84 14.23 -8.41
C HIS A 246 -7.43 14.73 -8.01
N ALA A 247 -6.75 15.30 -9.00
CA ALA A 247 -5.44 15.89 -8.77
C ALA A 247 -5.56 17.19 -7.95
N PRO A 248 -4.72 17.39 -6.92
CA PRO A 248 -4.72 18.64 -6.18
C PRO A 248 -4.33 19.81 -7.10
N GLU A 249 -4.95 20.95 -6.87
CA GLU A 249 -4.71 22.17 -7.66
C GLU A 249 -3.88 23.18 -6.86
N LYS A 250 -3.11 23.99 -7.58
CA LYS A 250 -2.41 25.12 -6.98
C LYS A 250 -3.43 26.15 -6.51
N GLN A 251 -3.30 26.58 -5.26
CA GLN A 251 -4.16 27.58 -4.62
C GLN A 251 -3.34 28.74 -4.09
N ASN A 252 -4.00 29.82 -3.72
CA ASN A 252 -3.41 30.89 -2.93
C ASN A 252 -3.89 30.77 -1.48
N GLY A 253 -2.95 30.84 -0.54
CA GLY A 253 -3.27 30.90 0.89
C GLY A 253 -3.91 32.23 1.26
N GLU A 254 -4.45 32.31 2.47
CA GLU A 254 -5.03 33.54 3.03
C GLU A 254 -4.00 34.68 3.09
N ASP A 255 -2.72 34.36 3.20
CA ASP A 255 -1.58 35.27 3.17
C ASP A 255 -1.16 35.69 1.74
N GLY A 256 -1.88 35.21 0.70
CA GLY A 256 -1.58 35.43 -0.71
C GLY A 256 -0.40 34.62 -1.26
N LEU A 257 0.24 33.77 -0.44
CA LEU A 257 1.32 32.91 -0.90
C LEU A 257 0.77 31.66 -1.61
N PRO A 258 1.47 31.16 -2.66
CA PRO A 258 1.01 29.99 -3.39
C PRO A 258 1.15 28.72 -2.56
N ILE A 259 0.03 28.00 -2.41
CA ILE A 259 -0.05 26.64 -1.87
C ILE A 259 0.22 25.68 -3.03
N PRO A 260 1.17 24.72 -2.91
CA PRO A 260 1.47 23.76 -3.97
C PRO A 260 0.30 22.79 -4.20
N PRO A 261 0.19 22.20 -5.40
CA PRO A 261 -0.79 21.16 -5.69
C PRO A 261 -0.38 19.83 -5.03
N TYR A 262 -0.47 19.77 -3.72
CA TYR A 262 0.00 18.66 -2.89
C TYR A 262 -0.97 18.33 -1.77
N LYS A 263 -1.26 17.04 -1.59
CA LYS A 263 -2.11 16.55 -0.52
C LYS A 263 -1.60 15.21 0.03
N VAL A 264 -1.87 14.92 1.30
CA VAL A 264 -1.62 13.62 1.91
C VAL A 264 -2.90 13.17 2.61
N TYR A 265 -3.25 11.89 2.43
CA TYR A 265 -4.38 11.26 3.10
C TYR A 265 -3.94 10.04 3.90
N ASN A 266 -4.62 9.80 5.01
CA ASN A 266 -4.65 8.49 5.62
C ASN A 266 -5.67 7.61 4.90
N ILE A 267 -5.34 6.31 4.77
CA ILE A 267 -6.33 5.32 4.40
C ILE A 267 -6.24 4.12 5.36
N GLY A 268 -7.33 3.90 6.05
CA GLY A 268 -7.53 2.87 7.06
C GLY A 268 -9.02 2.65 7.27
N ASN A 269 -9.38 1.57 7.93
CA ASN A 269 -10.77 1.27 8.28
C ASN A 269 -11.30 2.17 9.43
N SER A 270 -10.40 2.91 10.10
CA SER A 270 -10.70 3.75 11.28
C SER A 270 -11.35 2.96 12.44
N HIS A 271 -11.27 1.64 12.41
CA HIS A 271 -11.78 0.73 13.41
C HIS A 271 -10.66 -0.21 13.86
N PRO A 272 -10.00 0.07 15.00
CA PRO A 272 -8.87 -0.72 15.47
C PRO A 272 -9.33 -2.06 16.05
N GLU A 273 -9.00 -3.15 15.37
CA GLU A 273 -9.33 -4.53 15.73
C GLU A 273 -8.37 -5.09 16.77
N ASN A 274 -8.89 -5.85 17.72
CA ASN A 274 -8.07 -6.56 18.69
C ASN A 274 -7.31 -7.71 18.03
N LEU A 275 -6.03 -7.90 18.37
CA LEU A 275 -5.18 -8.92 17.75
C LEU A 275 -5.65 -10.35 18.04
N LEU A 276 -6.18 -10.64 19.25
CA LEU A 276 -6.72 -11.97 19.57
C LEU A 276 -8.01 -12.26 18.80
N GLU A 277 -8.89 -11.27 18.68
CA GLU A 277 -10.10 -11.37 17.88
C GLU A 277 -9.77 -11.59 16.40
N PHE A 278 -8.79 -10.83 15.87
CA PHE A 278 -8.27 -11.03 14.52
C PHE A 278 -7.77 -12.47 14.31
N VAL A 279 -6.98 -13.02 15.25
CA VAL A 279 -6.49 -14.40 15.16
C VAL A 279 -7.63 -15.41 15.22
N SER A 280 -8.61 -15.22 16.11
CA SER A 280 -9.81 -16.09 16.20
C SER A 280 -10.60 -16.13 14.89
N ILE A 281 -10.89 -14.96 14.32
CA ILE A 281 -11.59 -14.87 13.03
C ILE A 281 -10.79 -15.54 11.90
N LEU A 282 -9.48 -15.30 11.84
CA LEU A 282 -8.61 -15.95 10.85
C LEU A 282 -8.68 -17.47 10.94
N GLN A 283 -8.60 -18.02 12.14
CA GLN A 283 -8.65 -19.45 12.41
C GLN A 283 -10.00 -20.04 11.94
N GLU A 284 -11.11 -19.42 12.32
CA GLU A 284 -12.45 -19.85 11.93
C GLU A 284 -12.62 -19.85 10.39
N GLU A 285 -12.16 -18.80 9.70
CA GLU A 285 -12.27 -18.72 8.25
C GLU A 285 -11.32 -19.71 7.52
N LEU A 286 -10.15 -20.03 8.09
CA LEU A 286 -9.25 -21.08 7.57
C LEU A 286 -9.88 -22.48 7.67
N ILE A 287 -10.57 -22.80 8.78
CA ILE A 287 -11.34 -24.05 8.91
C ILE A 287 -12.47 -24.05 7.90
N ARG A 288 -13.27 -22.98 7.85
CA ARG A 288 -14.41 -22.88 6.93
C ARG A 288 -14.00 -23.07 5.47
N ALA A 289 -12.84 -22.55 5.05
CA ALA A 289 -12.30 -22.71 3.71
C ALA A 289 -11.66 -24.11 3.49
N GLY A 290 -11.57 -24.95 4.50
CA GLY A 290 -10.90 -26.25 4.43
C GLY A 290 -9.37 -26.15 4.27
N VAL A 291 -8.76 -25.06 4.73
CA VAL A 291 -7.30 -24.89 4.82
C VAL A 291 -6.76 -25.63 6.03
N LEU A 292 -7.50 -25.61 7.14
CA LEU A 292 -7.22 -26.34 8.37
C LEU A 292 -8.36 -27.33 8.66
N PRO A 293 -8.09 -28.48 9.32
CA PRO A 293 -9.11 -29.43 9.71
C PRO A 293 -10.05 -28.86 10.78
N GLU A 294 -11.28 -29.41 10.85
CA GLU A 294 -12.30 -28.95 11.80
C GLU A 294 -11.89 -29.10 13.27
N ASP A 295 -11.06 -30.09 13.59
CA ASP A 295 -10.58 -30.42 14.92
C ASP A 295 -9.20 -29.83 15.23
N TYR A 296 -8.75 -28.80 14.50
CA TYR A 296 -7.44 -28.18 14.67
C TYR A 296 -7.28 -27.57 16.07
N ASP A 297 -6.25 -28.01 16.81
CA ASP A 297 -5.95 -27.52 18.16
C ASP A 297 -5.16 -26.20 18.11
N PHE A 298 -5.89 -25.08 18.09
CA PHE A 298 -5.28 -23.75 18.07
C PHE A 298 -4.51 -23.40 19.34
N GLU A 299 -4.91 -23.93 20.49
CA GLU A 299 -4.23 -23.63 21.76
C GLU A 299 -2.84 -24.28 21.81
N ALA A 300 -2.69 -25.47 21.23
CA ALA A 300 -1.38 -26.12 21.10
C ALA A 300 -0.42 -25.38 20.15
N HIS A 301 -0.97 -24.56 19.23
CA HIS A 301 -0.20 -23.84 18.22
C HIS A 301 -0.18 -22.31 18.42
N LYS A 302 -0.42 -21.84 19.67
CA LYS A 302 -0.44 -20.42 20.02
C LYS A 302 0.43 -20.14 21.24
N GLU A 303 1.33 -19.15 21.14
CA GLU A 303 2.16 -18.67 22.23
C GLU A 303 1.96 -17.16 22.42
N LEU A 304 1.54 -16.75 23.62
CA LEU A 304 1.44 -15.34 23.99
C LEU A 304 2.81 -14.87 24.53
N VAL A 305 3.39 -13.86 23.89
CA VAL A 305 4.73 -13.36 24.22
C VAL A 305 4.73 -11.87 24.52
N ALA A 306 5.78 -11.38 25.20
CA ALA A 306 5.95 -9.98 25.52
C ALA A 306 6.02 -9.10 24.27
N MET A 307 5.70 -7.82 24.43
CA MET A 307 5.78 -6.81 23.37
C MET A 307 7.21 -6.69 22.83
N GLN A 308 7.34 -6.53 21.52
CA GLN A 308 8.64 -6.30 20.88
C GLN A 308 9.07 -4.84 21.02
N PRO A 309 10.39 -4.56 21.12
CA PRO A 309 10.92 -3.20 21.09
C PRO A 309 10.51 -2.45 19.82
N GLY A 310 10.04 -1.21 19.99
CA GLY A 310 9.60 -0.37 18.86
C GLY A 310 8.19 -0.64 18.37
N ASP A 311 7.46 -1.59 18.95
CA ASP A 311 6.05 -1.80 18.66
C ASP A 311 5.16 -0.82 19.46
N VAL A 312 3.96 -0.54 18.96
CA VAL A 312 2.99 0.35 19.63
C VAL A 312 1.68 -0.40 19.88
N PRO A 313 0.98 -0.13 21.01
CA PRO A 313 -0.19 -0.91 21.39
C PRO A 313 -1.40 -0.68 20.48
N VAL A 314 -1.59 0.53 19.97
CA VAL A 314 -2.76 0.90 19.15
C VAL A 314 -2.34 1.76 17.97
N THR A 315 -2.83 1.43 16.77
CA THR A 315 -2.70 2.28 15.58
C THR A 315 -4.00 2.28 14.80
N TYR A 316 -4.54 3.46 14.50
CA TYR A 316 -5.67 3.61 13.57
C TYR A 316 -5.71 5.01 12.96
N ALA A 317 -6.33 5.08 11.78
CA ALA A 317 -6.39 6.26 10.94
C ALA A 317 -7.50 7.22 11.37
N ASP A 318 -7.21 8.52 11.31
CA ASP A 318 -8.22 9.53 11.06
C ASP A 318 -8.39 9.67 9.55
N THR A 319 -9.54 9.26 9.04
CA THR A 319 -9.90 9.30 7.61
C THR A 319 -10.86 10.43 7.27
N THR A 320 -11.14 11.34 8.21
CA THR A 320 -12.07 12.47 8.01
C THR A 320 -11.76 13.27 6.74
N PRO A 321 -10.49 13.65 6.43
CA PRO A 321 -10.21 14.35 5.18
C PRO A 321 -10.54 13.56 3.91
N LEU A 322 -10.39 12.23 3.95
CA LEU A 322 -10.76 11.35 2.83
C LEU A 322 -12.28 11.27 2.66
N GLU A 323 -13.01 11.20 3.78
CA GLU A 323 -14.48 11.18 3.78
C GLU A 323 -15.05 12.50 3.28
N GLU A 324 -14.50 13.63 3.71
CA GLU A 324 -14.93 14.98 3.29
C GLU A 324 -14.66 15.25 1.81
N ASP A 325 -13.44 14.95 1.33
CA ASP A 325 -13.03 15.27 -0.04
C ASP A 325 -13.62 14.29 -1.07
N PHE A 326 -13.84 13.01 -0.71
CA PHE A 326 -14.25 11.97 -1.66
C PHE A 326 -15.56 11.27 -1.33
N GLY A 327 -16.21 11.57 -0.21
CA GLY A 327 -17.41 10.84 0.25
C GLY A 327 -17.13 9.35 0.41
N TYR A 328 -15.89 8.99 0.78
CA TYR A 328 -15.43 7.60 0.81
C TYR A 328 -14.76 7.25 2.13
N LYS A 329 -15.14 6.10 2.65
CA LYS A 329 -14.55 5.46 3.82
C LYS A 329 -14.42 3.95 3.57
N PRO A 330 -13.25 3.34 3.81
CA PRO A 330 -13.13 1.89 3.90
C PRO A 330 -14.15 1.31 4.89
N ALA A 331 -14.83 0.22 4.53
CA ALA A 331 -15.91 -0.32 5.35
C ALA A 331 -16.02 -1.85 5.32
N THR A 332 -15.15 -2.56 4.60
CA THR A 332 -15.20 -4.03 4.54
C THR A 332 -14.95 -4.63 5.93
N PRO A 333 -15.90 -5.42 6.48
CA PRO A 333 -15.72 -6.07 7.76
C PRO A 333 -14.53 -7.03 7.76
N LEU A 334 -13.79 -7.08 8.88
CA LEU A 334 -12.60 -7.93 9.00
C LEU A 334 -12.84 -9.38 8.61
N ARG A 335 -13.97 -9.96 9.06
CA ARG A 335 -14.35 -11.34 8.75
C ARG A 335 -14.52 -11.59 7.26
N GLU A 336 -15.14 -10.67 6.53
CA GLU A 336 -15.35 -10.81 5.08
C GLU A 336 -14.02 -10.82 4.33
N GLY A 337 -13.11 -9.91 4.67
CA GLY A 337 -11.79 -9.86 4.05
C GLY A 337 -10.91 -11.06 4.39
N LEU A 338 -10.97 -11.58 5.64
CA LEU A 338 -10.25 -12.79 6.03
C LEU A 338 -10.84 -14.05 5.39
N ARG A 339 -12.17 -14.09 5.18
CA ARG A 339 -12.84 -15.13 4.40
C ARG A 339 -12.34 -15.19 2.97
N ALA A 340 -12.35 -14.06 2.29
CA ALA A 340 -11.84 -13.96 0.92
C ALA A 340 -10.36 -14.36 0.83
N PHE A 341 -9.54 -14.01 1.83
CA PHE A 341 -8.15 -14.45 1.92
C PHE A 341 -8.05 -15.97 2.10
N ALA A 342 -8.82 -16.57 3.01
CA ALA A 342 -8.76 -18.01 3.28
C ALA A 342 -9.21 -18.85 2.06
N GLU A 343 -10.25 -18.41 1.35
CA GLU A 343 -10.73 -19.02 0.12
C GLU A 343 -9.65 -18.95 -0.99
N TRP A 344 -9.05 -17.77 -1.20
CA TRP A 344 -7.93 -17.61 -2.12
C TRP A 344 -6.73 -18.48 -1.71
N TYR A 345 -6.39 -18.54 -0.43
CA TYR A 345 -5.27 -19.34 0.06
C TYR A 345 -5.49 -20.83 -0.23
N LYS A 346 -6.73 -21.32 -0.04
CA LYS A 346 -7.11 -22.69 -0.40
C LYS A 346 -6.94 -22.97 -1.90
N GLU A 347 -7.45 -22.06 -2.75
CA GLU A 347 -7.35 -22.21 -4.21
C GLU A 347 -5.90 -22.18 -4.69
N TYR A 348 -5.06 -21.36 -4.07
CA TYR A 348 -3.68 -21.14 -4.52
C TYR A 348 -2.71 -22.25 -4.07
N TYR A 349 -2.88 -22.80 -2.89
CA TYR A 349 -1.92 -23.73 -2.27
C TYR A 349 -2.38 -25.20 -2.25
N PHE A 350 -3.65 -25.48 -2.47
CA PHE A 350 -4.23 -26.82 -2.40
C PHE A 350 -4.96 -27.22 -3.70
#